data_528dfcea148283f3a31b58d842bfb7a1
#
_entry.id   528dfcea148283f3a31b58d842bfb7a1
#
_cell.length_a   1.000
_cell.length_b   1.000
_cell.length_c   1.000
_cell.angle_alpha   90.00
_cell.angle_beta   90.00
_cell.angle_gamma   90.00
#
_symmetry.space_group_name_H-M   'P 1'
#
loop_
_entity.id
_entity.type
_entity.pdbx_description
1 polymer ?
#
loop_
_entity_poly.entity_id
_entity_poly.type
_entity_poly.pdbx_seq_one_letter_code
_entity_poly.pdbx_strand_id
1 'polypeptide(L)'
;ITLGGDGVVNEVVNGIMWTNPAKSKPAIAPIPGGSGNVFVRALGLPVDPVEATGAIMQSCRADQFRTISLGLAVATRGNGETFSRYFGANSGIGLDATIIAAMDQDRKTGVSASPLRYLGTTAREYLRRSNRRASIEVSRPGNTPIDHARVVLVQNSSPWTFFGSWALDPNPAASFATGLDVFIVCKLDPISTARAARRIITRSRRKASANAYTSWHDQNTFSIAADPEVPIQIDGEALGNV
;
A
#
# COMPACT_ATOMS: atom_id res chain seq x y z
N ILE A 1 7.45 16.48 13.88
CA ILE A 1 7.76 15.12 14.40
C ILE A 1 6.44 14.39 14.58
N THR A 2 6.35 13.14 14.11
CA THR A 2 5.19 12.26 14.33
C THR A 2 5.63 11.04 15.13
N LEU A 3 4.85 10.64 16.13
CA LEU A 3 5.03 9.39 16.86
C LEU A 3 3.78 8.54 16.65
N GLY A 4 3.91 7.43 15.93
CA GLY A 4 2.78 6.55 15.63
C GLY A 4 3.08 5.55 14.52
N GLY A 5 2.04 4.83 14.08
CA GLY A 5 2.10 3.94 12.94
C GLY A 5 1.88 4.66 11.60
N ASP A 6 1.78 3.86 10.52
CA ASP A 6 1.63 4.36 9.15
C ASP A 6 0.42 5.29 8.98
N GLY A 7 -0.71 5.01 9.66
CA GLY A 7 -1.89 5.87 9.61
C GLY A 7 -1.65 7.28 10.18
N VAL A 8 -0.95 7.42 11.31
CA VAL A 8 -0.60 8.74 11.87
C VAL A 8 0.30 9.53 10.92
N VAL A 9 1.28 8.86 10.32
CA VAL A 9 2.15 9.49 9.31
C VAL A 9 1.34 9.93 8.10
N ASN A 10 0.43 9.09 7.62
CA ASN A 10 -0.44 9.41 6.49
C ASN A 10 -1.34 10.61 6.76
N GLU A 11 -1.95 10.72 7.95
CA GLU A 11 -2.75 11.90 8.34
C GLU A 11 -1.93 13.19 8.32
N VAL A 12 -0.70 13.15 8.87
CA VAL A 12 0.18 14.31 8.88
C VAL A 12 0.63 14.68 7.47
N VAL A 13 0.97 13.71 6.63
CA VAL A 13 1.30 13.95 5.21
C VAL A 13 0.14 14.65 4.52
N ASN A 14 -1.08 14.13 4.65
CA ASN A 14 -2.25 14.73 4.02
C ASN A 14 -2.54 16.12 4.57
N GLY A 15 -2.45 16.34 5.88
CA GLY A 15 -2.58 17.66 6.48
C GLY A 15 -1.61 18.68 5.88
N ILE A 16 -0.34 18.33 5.73
CA ILE A 16 0.68 19.19 5.13
C ILE A 16 0.40 19.44 3.64
N MET A 17 0.01 18.39 2.90
CA MET A 17 -0.19 18.50 1.46
C MET A 17 -1.41 19.34 1.09
N TRP A 18 -2.50 19.28 1.88
CA TRP A 18 -3.74 20.00 1.60
C TRP A 18 -3.79 21.41 2.21
N THR A 19 -3.14 21.64 3.35
CA THR A 19 -3.21 22.94 4.06
C THR A 19 -2.14 23.93 3.66
N ASN A 20 -1.01 23.48 3.12
CA ASN A 20 0.09 24.36 2.71
C ASN A 20 0.55 24.09 1.28
N PRO A 21 -0.19 24.53 0.26
CA PRO A 21 0.23 24.37 -1.13
C PRO A 21 1.42 25.26 -1.50
N ALA A 22 1.84 26.19 -0.64
CA ALA A 22 2.84 27.19 -0.98
C ALA A 22 4.25 26.83 -0.50
N LYS A 23 5.16 27.15 -1.31
CA LYS A 23 6.60 27.51 -1.25
C LYS A 23 7.59 26.71 -0.38
N SER A 24 7.31 26.27 0.84
CA SER A 24 8.16 25.33 1.58
C SER A 24 7.31 24.42 2.47
N LYS A 25 7.34 23.13 2.22
CA LYS A 25 6.67 22.15 3.07
C LYS A 25 7.60 21.77 4.22
N PRO A 26 7.06 21.66 5.45
CA PRO A 26 7.89 21.21 6.57
C PRO A 26 8.39 19.78 6.35
N ALA A 27 9.61 19.50 6.79
CA ALA A 27 10.11 18.15 6.84
C ALA A 27 9.36 17.32 7.89
N ILE A 28 9.14 16.05 7.62
CA ILE A 28 8.50 15.10 8.54
C ILE A 28 9.59 14.22 9.15
N ALA A 29 9.56 14.06 10.47
CA ALA A 29 10.42 13.15 11.22
C ALA A 29 9.54 12.06 11.86
N PRO A 30 9.35 10.90 11.20
CA PRO A 30 8.47 9.85 11.68
C PRO A 30 9.20 8.94 12.68
N ILE A 31 8.69 8.88 13.91
CA ILE A 31 9.12 7.94 14.94
C ILE A 31 8.15 6.76 14.94
N PRO A 32 8.65 5.51 14.81
CA PRO A 32 7.79 4.32 14.76
C PRO A 32 7.06 4.10 16.08
N GLY A 33 5.73 3.96 16.03
CA GLY A 33 4.89 3.67 17.19
C GLY A 33 3.75 2.71 16.86
N GLY A 34 3.73 2.16 15.66
CA GLY A 34 2.73 1.21 15.18
C GLY A 34 3.25 -0.22 15.09
N SER A 35 2.40 -1.14 14.65
CA SER A 35 2.76 -2.55 14.46
C SER A 35 3.48 -2.83 13.14
N GLY A 36 3.19 -2.08 12.07
CA GLY A 36 3.76 -2.27 10.72
C GLY A 36 4.96 -1.38 10.47
N ASN A 37 4.77 -0.08 10.66
CA ASN A 37 5.77 0.98 10.43
C ASN A 37 6.44 0.85 9.05
N VAL A 38 5.62 0.55 8.02
CA VAL A 38 6.10 0.26 6.66
C VAL A 38 6.82 1.46 6.08
N PHE A 39 6.24 2.65 6.24
CA PHE A 39 6.83 3.90 5.75
C PHE A 39 8.18 4.21 6.41
N VAL A 40 8.27 4.11 7.74
CA VAL A 40 9.50 4.34 8.50
C VAL A 40 10.60 3.37 8.08
N ARG A 41 10.25 2.08 7.93
CA ARG A 41 11.18 1.04 7.49
C ARG A 41 11.62 1.23 6.04
N ALA A 42 10.73 1.70 5.16
CA ALA A 42 11.07 2.03 3.77
C ALA A 42 12.01 3.24 3.66
N LEU A 43 11.97 4.15 4.63
CA LEU A 43 12.94 5.25 4.75
C LEU A 43 14.31 4.77 5.24
N GLY A 44 14.43 3.54 5.75
CA GLY A 44 15.66 2.99 6.32
C GLY A 44 15.91 3.41 7.78
N LEU A 45 14.90 3.93 8.48
CA LEU A 45 14.99 4.28 9.88
C LEU A 45 14.86 3.01 10.76
N PRO A 46 15.49 3.00 11.97
CA PRO A 46 15.30 1.94 12.95
C PRO A 46 13.83 1.71 13.32
N VAL A 47 13.49 0.48 13.71
CA VAL A 47 12.15 0.11 14.15
C VAL A 47 11.93 0.45 15.62
N ASP A 48 12.99 0.50 16.41
CA ASP A 48 12.95 0.93 17.80
C ASP A 48 12.75 2.45 17.87
N PRO A 49 11.77 2.96 18.63
CA PRO A 49 11.48 4.40 18.70
C PRO A 49 12.65 5.24 19.25
N VAL A 50 13.43 4.71 20.17
CA VAL A 50 14.56 5.42 20.76
C VAL A 50 15.70 5.54 19.77
N GLU A 51 16.05 4.44 19.11
CA GLU A 51 17.06 4.42 18.05
C GLU A 51 16.66 5.33 16.88
N ALA A 52 15.38 5.27 16.46
CA ALA A 52 14.86 6.12 15.39
C ALA A 52 14.96 7.62 15.77
N THR A 53 14.62 7.96 17.02
CA THR A 53 14.76 9.33 17.52
C THR A 53 16.21 9.79 17.47
N GLY A 54 17.14 8.94 17.88
CA GLY A 54 18.58 9.23 17.81
C GLY A 54 19.05 9.50 16.38
N ALA A 55 18.65 8.64 15.43
CA ALA A 55 18.98 8.80 14.01
C ALA A 55 18.41 10.09 13.41
N ILE A 56 17.13 10.41 13.72
CA ILE A 56 16.47 11.65 13.29
C ILE A 56 17.20 12.87 13.85
N MET A 57 17.54 12.89 15.13
CA MET A 57 18.28 14.00 15.75
C MET A 57 19.65 14.20 15.10
N GLN A 58 20.34 13.11 14.79
CA GLN A 58 21.63 13.16 14.10
C GLN A 58 21.49 13.77 12.70
N SER A 59 20.49 13.32 11.92
CA SER A 59 20.20 13.85 10.59
C SER A 59 19.82 15.34 10.63
N CYS A 60 19.01 15.76 11.61
CA CYS A 60 18.66 17.17 11.80
C CYS A 60 19.89 18.04 12.13
N ARG A 61 20.81 17.55 12.98
CA ARG A 61 22.05 18.28 13.31
C ARG A 61 22.98 18.42 12.13
N ALA A 62 22.96 17.42 11.23
CA ALA A 62 23.79 17.40 10.02
C ALA A 62 23.11 18.06 8.81
N ASP A 63 21.93 18.67 8.99
CA ASP A 63 21.08 19.25 7.93
C ASP A 63 20.81 18.27 6.78
N GLN A 64 20.64 16.98 7.10
CA GLN A 64 20.41 15.92 6.14
C GLN A 64 18.92 15.61 6.00
N PHE A 65 18.36 16.00 4.87
CA PHE A 65 16.96 15.74 4.51
C PHE A 65 16.88 14.95 3.20
N ARG A 66 15.85 14.13 3.09
CA ARG A 66 15.54 13.38 1.87
C ARG A 66 14.20 13.85 1.33
N THR A 67 14.19 14.27 0.06
CA THR A 67 12.93 14.47 -0.68
C THR A 67 12.43 13.13 -1.20
N ILE A 68 11.14 12.88 -1.03
CA ILE A 68 10.47 11.67 -1.50
C ILE A 68 9.28 12.03 -2.38
N SER A 69 8.93 11.16 -3.31
CA SER A 69 7.65 11.21 -4.02
C SER A 69 6.51 10.71 -3.11
N LEU A 70 5.29 11.11 -3.42
CA LEU A 70 4.07 10.60 -2.82
C LEU A 70 3.14 10.11 -3.93
N GLY A 71 2.41 9.03 -3.68
CA GLY A 71 1.28 8.67 -4.52
C GLY A 71 0.07 9.55 -4.18
N LEU A 72 -0.77 9.85 -5.18
CA LEU A 72 -2.06 10.51 -5.00
C LEU A 72 -3.14 9.59 -5.56
N ALA A 73 -4.04 9.15 -4.69
CA ALA A 73 -5.26 8.48 -5.08
C ALA A 73 -6.40 9.51 -5.19
N VAL A 74 -7.10 9.49 -6.32
CA VAL A 74 -8.37 10.19 -6.51
C VAL A 74 -9.41 9.11 -6.80
N ALA A 75 -10.41 9.00 -5.95
CA ALA A 75 -11.40 7.93 -6.04
C ALA A 75 -12.82 8.47 -5.92
N THR A 76 -13.74 7.86 -6.66
CA THR A 76 -15.17 8.20 -6.63
C THR A 76 -15.95 6.99 -6.12
N ARG A 77 -16.81 7.20 -5.15
CA ARG A 77 -17.73 6.21 -4.61
C ARG A 77 -18.98 6.10 -5.48
N GLY A 78 -19.73 5.01 -5.38
CA GLY A 78 -20.95 4.83 -6.13
C GLY A 78 -22.05 5.84 -5.85
N ASN A 79 -22.00 6.53 -4.71
CA ASN A 79 -22.88 7.67 -4.43
C ASN A 79 -22.46 8.97 -5.14
N GLY A 80 -21.39 8.94 -5.94
CA GLY A 80 -20.83 10.10 -6.65
C GLY A 80 -19.88 10.96 -5.82
N GLU A 81 -19.66 10.66 -4.55
CA GLU A 81 -18.71 11.37 -3.71
C GLU A 81 -17.27 11.07 -4.15
N THR A 82 -16.50 12.12 -4.43
CA THR A 82 -15.09 11.99 -4.80
C THR A 82 -14.21 12.44 -3.63
N PHE A 83 -13.17 11.66 -3.35
CA PHE A 83 -12.13 12.02 -2.39
C PHE A 83 -10.75 11.89 -2.99
N SER A 84 -9.80 12.57 -2.39
CA SER A 84 -8.39 12.49 -2.77
C SER A 84 -7.54 12.30 -1.53
N ARG A 85 -6.53 11.41 -1.63
CA ARG A 85 -5.64 11.12 -0.51
C ARG A 85 -4.22 10.82 -1.00
N TYR A 86 -3.25 11.45 -0.39
CA TYR A 86 -1.84 11.14 -0.60
C TYR A 86 -1.45 9.89 0.19
N PHE A 87 -0.50 9.13 -0.32
CA PHE A 87 0.09 7.98 0.37
C PHE A 87 1.61 7.93 0.20
N GLY A 88 2.26 7.50 1.27
CA GLY A 88 3.70 7.40 1.32
C GLY A 88 4.22 6.01 0.93
N ALA A 89 3.54 4.96 1.34
CA ALA A 89 4.00 3.59 1.16
C ALA A 89 3.24 2.86 0.05
N ASN A 90 1.95 2.63 0.23
CA ASN A 90 1.17 1.80 -0.70
C ASN A 90 -0.34 2.04 -0.64
N SER A 91 -1.02 1.55 -1.68
CA SER A 91 -2.47 1.42 -1.72
C SER A 91 -2.85 0.06 -2.28
N GLY A 92 -3.99 -0.49 -1.87
CA GLY A 92 -4.50 -1.75 -2.35
C GLY A 92 -5.98 -1.68 -2.69
N ILE A 93 -6.39 -2.38 -3.74
CA ILE A 93 -7.77 -2.42 -4.23
C ILE A 93 -8.22 -3.87 -4.39
N GLY A 94 -9.46 -4.16 -4.01
CA GLY A 94 -10.04 -5.49 -4.08
C GLY A 94 -9.70 -6.34 -2.85
N LEU A 95 -9.25 -7.58 -3.05
CA LEU A 95 -9.05 -8.54 -1.94
C LEU A 95 -8.09 -8.02 -0.86
N ASP A 96 -7.04 -7.31 -1.24
CA ASP A 96 -6.09 -6.72 -0.27
C ASP A 96 -6.79 -5.75 0.69
N ALA A 97 -7.55 -4.81 0.15
CA ALA A 97 -8.31 -3.86 0.95
C ALA A 97 -9.41 -4.53 1.78
N THR A 98 -10.00 -5.62 1.29
CA THR A 98 -10.96 -6.44 2.06
C THR A 98 -10.30 -7.04 3.31
N ILE A 99 -9.07 -7.54 3.18
CA ILE A 99 -8.30 -8.09 4.30
C ILE A 99 -8.01 -7.00 5.33
N ILE A 100 -7.56 -5.84 4.89
CA ILE A 100 -7.27 -4.69 5.77
C ILE A 100 -8.56 -4.24 6.49
N ALA A 101 -9.67 -4.10 5.78
CA ALA A 101 -10.96 -3.71 6.38
C ALA A 101 -11.43 -4.72 7.46
N ALA A 102 -11.26 -6.02 7.22
CA ALA A 102 -11.59 -7.04 8.21
C ALA A 102 -10.67 -6.96 9.45
N MET A 103 -9.40 -6.66 9.27
CA MET A 103 -8.45 -6.49 10.37
C MET A 103 -8.72 -5.21 11.17
N ASP A 104 -9.13 -4.13 10.54
CA ASP A 104 -9.50 -2.89 11.22
C ASP A 104 -10.76 -3.08 12.07
N GLN A 105 -11.71 -3.87 11.59
CA GLN A 105 -12.88 -4.23 12.37
C GLN A 105 -12.50 -5.06 13.62
N ASP A 106 -11.60 -6.02 13.47
CA ASP A 106 -11.08 -6.82 14.60
C ASP A 106 -10.35 -5.94 15.64
N ARG A 107 -9.56 -4.95 15.20
CA ARG A 107 -8.90 -3.98 16.10
C ARG A 107 -9.90 -3.14 16.89
N LYS A 108 -10.99 -2.67 16.26
CA LYS A 108 -12.05 -1.90 16.95
C LYS A 108 -12.76 -2.72 18.04
N THR A 109 -12.76 -4.04 17.94
CA THR A 109 -13.29 -4.96 18.97
C THR A 109 -12.27 -5.34 20.05
N GLY A 110 -11.11 -4.66 20.10
CA GLY A 110 -10.07 -4.87 21.12
C GLY A 110 -9.12 -6.02 20.84
N VAL A 111 -9.17 -6.56 19.64
CA VAL A 111 -8.35 -7.70 19.24
C VAL A 111 -7.05 -7.23 18.60
N SER A 112 -5.92 -7.59 19.21
CA SER A 112 -4.59 -7.19 18.70
C SER A 112 -4.26 -7.85 17.36
N ALA A 113 -3.63 -7.08 16.47
CA ALA A 113 -3.10 -7.59 15.21
C ALA A 113 -1.94 -8.56 15.49
N SER A 114 -2.04 -9.78 14.95
CA SER A 114 -0.95 -10.75 14.97
C SER A 114 -0.74 -11.37 13.57
N PRO A 115 0.48 -11.83 13.26
CA PRO A 115 0.75 -12.48 11.99
C PRO A 115 -0.17 -13.67 11.66
N LEU A 116 -0.48 -14.51 12.65
CA LEU A 116 -1.38 -15.65 12.47
C LEU A 116 -2.81 -15.22 12.14
N ARG A 117 -3.28 -14.11 12.71
CA ARG A 117 -4.59 -13.54 12.40
C ARG A 117 -4.64 -12.98 11.00
N TYR A 118 -3.58 -12.28 10.58
CA TYR A 118 -3.48 -11.80 9.20
C TYR A 118 -3.61 -12.97 8.21
N LEU A 119 -2.90 -14.08 8.44
CA LEU A 119 -3.01 -15.28 7.60
C LEU A 119 -4.42 -15.88 7.64
N GLY A 120 -5.03 -15.99 8.83
CA GLY A 120 -6.39 -16.52 8.98
C GLY A 120 -7.43 -15.65 8.28
N THR A 121 -7.35 -14.33 8.43
CA THR A 121 -8.23 -13.37 7.73
C THR A 121 -8.01 -13.43 6.22
N THR A 122 -6.76 -13.46 5.76
CA THR A 122 -6.42 -13.62 4.35
C THR A 122 -7.02 -14.90 3.77
N ALA A 123 -6.89 -16.03 4.44
CA ALA A 123 -7.46 -17.31 4.01
C ALA A 123 -8.99 -17.26 3.97
N ARG A 124 -9.62 -16.68 4.99
CA ARG A 124 -11.07 -16.52 5.07
C ARG A 124 -11.59 -15.65 3.92
N GLU A 125 -11.00 -14.48 3.70
CA GLU A 125 -11.44 -13.55 2.66
C GLU A 125 -11.14 -14.11 1.25
N TYR A 126 -10.04 -14.82 1.07
CA TYR A 126 -9.74 -15.54 -0.17
C TYR A 126 -10.80 -16.59 -0.52
N LEU A 127 -11.33 -17.30 0.47
CA LEU A 127 -12.37 -18.33 0.26
C LEU A 127 -13.77 -17.74 0.04
N ARG A 128 -14.00 -16.47 0.38
CA ARG A 128 -15.30 -15.84 0.15
C ARG A 128 -15.61 -15.69 -1.34
N ARG A 129 -16.75 -16.20 -1.77
CA ARG A 129 -17.19 -16.12 -3.18
C ARG A 129 -17.45 -14.69 -3.66
N SER A 130 -17.82 -13.78 -2.77
CA SER A 130 -18.07 -12.36 -3.09
C SER A 130 -16.81 -11.70 -3.68
N ASN A 131 -15.64 -11.96 -3.11
CA ASN A 131 -14.38 -11.39 -3.55
C ASN A 131 -13.90 -11.90 -4.93
N ARG A 132 -14.57 -12.93 -5.45
CA ARG A 132 -14.27 -13.50 -6.78
C ARG A 132 -15.16 -12.97 -7.89
N ARG A 133 -16.20 -12.17 -7.58
CA ARG A 133 -17.18 -11.66 -8.56
C ARG A 133 -16.80 -10.31 -9.13
N ALA A 134 -16.20 -9.44 -8.32
CA ALA A 134 -15.79 -8.12 -8.79
C ALA A 134 -14.77 -8.23 -9.93
N SER A 135 -14.96 -7.49 -10.99
CA SER A 135 -13.98 -7.31 -12.07
C SER A 135 -13.38 -5.92 -11.93
N ILE A 136 -12.06 -5.89 -11.87
CA ILE A 136 -11.32 -4.64 -11.78
C ILE A 136 -10.62 -4.45 -13.13
N GLU A 137 -10.89 -3.33 -13.78
CA GLU A 137 -10.16 -2.88 -14.94
C GLU A 137 -9.02 -1.96 -14.51
N VAL A 138 -7.84 -2.20 -15.02
CA VAL A 138 -6.66 -1.36 -14.79
C VAL A 138 -6.12 -0.90 -16.13
N SER A 139 -6.07 0.41 -16.34
CA SER A 139 -5.64 1.00 -17.60
C SER A 139 -4.56 2.05 -17.40
N ARG A 140 -3.69 2.19 -18.39
CA ARG A 140 -2.67 3.23 -18.47
C ARG A 140 -2.56 3.77 -19.90
N PRO A 141 -2.12 5.02 -20.05
CA PRO A 141 -2.02 5.63 -21.39
C PRO A 141 -1.21 4.78 -22.37
N GLY A 142 -1.74 4.62 -23.59
CA GLY A 142 -1.05 3.94 -24.69
C GLY A 142 -0.97 2.40 -24.60
N ASN A 143 -1.69 1.77 -23.66
CA ASN A 143 -1.68 0.31 -23.50
C ASN A 143 -3.11 -0.23 -23.45
N THR A 144 -3.27 -1.50 -23.81
CA THR A 144 -4.54 -2.20 -23.66
C THR A 144 -4.87 -2.36 -22.18
N PRO A 145 -6.10 -2.04 -21.75
CA PRO A 145 -6.55 -2.26 -20.38
C PRO A 145 -6.47 -3.74 -19.97
N ILE A 146 -6.32 -3.96 -18.68
CA ILE A 146 -6.46 -5.28 -18.04
C ILE A 146 -7.83 -5.29 -17.37
N ASP A 147 -8.78 -6.02 -17.91
CA ASP A 147 -10.22 -5.95 -17.60
C ASP A 147 -10.73 -7.01 -16.58
N HIS A 148 -9.86 -7.81 -16.01
CA HIS A 148 -10.23 -8.91 -15.12
C HIS A 148 -9.30 -9.08 -13.92
N ALA A 149 -8.74 -7.99 -13.44
CA ALA A 149 -7.96 -8.00 -12.21
C ALA A 149 -8.85 -8.34 -10.99
N ARG A 150 -8.26 -8.94 -9.99
CA ARG A 150 -8.87 -9.35 -8.72
C ARG A 150 -8.22 -8.67 -7.51
N VAL A 151 -6.96 -8.33 -7.67
CA VAL A 151 -6.17 -7.62 -6.67
C VAL A 151 -5.28 -6.64 -7.42
N VAL A 152 -5.25 -5.41 -6.96
CA VAL A 152 -4.31 -4.40 -7.44
C VAL A 152 -3.57 -3.84 -6.24
N LEU A 153 -2.24 -3.98 -6.25
CA LEU A 153 -1.34 -3.41 -5.25
C LEU A 153 -0.54 -2.30 -5.90
N VAL A 154 -0.63 -1.11 -5.35
CA VAL A 154 0.11 0.08 -5.81
C VAL A 154 1.16 0.41 -4.78
N GLN A 155 2.41 0.52 -5.20
CA GLN A 155 3.54 0.81 -4.33
C GLN A 155 4.23 2.12 -4.72
N ASN A 156 4.49 2.95 -3.73
CA ASN A 156 5.36 4.12 -3.83
C ASN A 156 6.75 3.83 -3.27
N SER A 157 6.88 2.73 -2.52
CA SER A 157 8.13 2.29 -1.92
C SER A 157 8.24 0.77 -1.83
N SER A 158 9.44 0.26 -1.68
CA SER A 158 9.75 -1.14 -1.38
C SER A 158 10.31 -1.25 0.04
N PRO A 159 9.89 -2.28 0.79
CA PRO A 159 8.91 -3.32 0.46
C PRO A 159 7.45 -2.87 0.61
N TRP A 160 6.51 -3.67 0.08
CA TRP A 160 5.08 -3.42 0.21
C TRP A 160 4.60 -3.51 1.66
N THR A 161 4.99 -4.56 2.37
CA THR A 161 4.67 -4.73 3.80
C THR A 161 5.64 -5.70 4.46
N PHE A 162 5.41 -5.97 5.75
CA PHE A 162 6.23 -6.89 6.53
C PHE A 162 5.37 -7.92 7.27
N PHE A 163 5.84 -9.16 7.31
CA PHE A 163 5.36 -10.20 8.17
C PHE A 163 6.41 -10.45 9.25
N GLY A 164 6.26 -9.82 10.41
CA GLY A 164 7.32 -9.73 11.40
C GLY A 164 8.56 -9.00 10.86
N SER A 165 9.69 -9.70 10.78
CA SER A 165 10.92 -9.18 10.17
C SER A 165 11.00 -9.42 8.65
N TRP A 166 10.15 -10.27 8.08
CA TRP A 166 10.20 -10.64 6.67
C TRP A 166 9.51 -9.59 5.80
N ALA A 167 10.24 -9.07 4.85
CA ALA A 167 9.71 -8.17 3.84
C ALA A 167 8.91 -8.96 2.80
N LEU A 168 7.67 -8.55 2.56
CA LEU A 168 6.80 -9.02 1.49
C LEU A 168 6.77 -7.96 0.40
N ASP A 169 7.11 -8.33 -0.84
CA ASP A 169 7.34 -7.33 -1.87
C ASP A 169 7.09 -7.84 -3.29
N PRO A 170 5.96 -7.51 -3.91
CA PRO A 170 5.70 -7.86 -5.30
C PRO A 170 6.55 -7.06 -6.30
N ASN A 171 6.92 -5.82 -5.96
CA ASN A 171 7.66 -4.91 -6.84
C ASN A 171 8.94 -4.37 -6.17
N PRO A 172 10.02 -5.18 -6.11
CA PRO A 172 11.26 -4.78 -5.43
C PRO A 172 12.03 -3.65 -6.10
N ALA A 173 11.56 -3.12 -7.20
CA ALA A 173 12.10 -1.94 -7.88
C ALA A 173 11.40 -0.64 -7.47
N ALA A 174 10.28 -0.72 -6.74
CA ALA A 174 9.55 0.45 -6.26
C ALA A 174 10.45 1.33 -5.38
N SER A 175 10.39 2.63 -5.59
CA SER A 175 11.27 3.57 -4.91
C SER A 175 10.63 4.94 -4.81
N PHE A 176 10.87 5.65 -3.73
CA PHE A 176 10.50 7.06 -3.57
C PHE A 176 11.10 8.01 -4.63
N ALA A 177 12.02 7.54 -5.47
CA ALA A 177 12.67 8.32 -6.51
C ALA A 177 12.09 8.06 -7.91
N THR A 178 11.14 7.13 -8.04
CA THR A 178 10.47 6.78 -9.30
C THR A 178 8.97 7.07 -9.22
N GLY A 179 8.24 6.84 -10.28
CA GLY A 179 6.78 6.76 -10.26
C GLY A 179 6.28 5.52 -9.51
N LEU A 180 4.98 5.30 -9.56
CA LEU A 180 4.33 4.21 -8.84
C LEU A 180 4.57 2.85 -9.52
N ASP A 181 4.72 1.81 -8.71
CA ASP A 181 4.73 0.44 -9.19
C ASP A 181 3.37 -0.22 -8.94
N VAL A 182 2.88 -0.96 -9.93
CA VAL A 182 1.57 -1.61 -9.85
C VAL A 182 1.74 -3.11 -10.02
N PHE A 183 1.22 -3.90 -9.08
CA PHE A 183 1.15 -5.35 -9.15
C PHE A 183 -0.31 -5.78 -9.28
N ILE A 184 -0.64 -6.49 -10.36
CA ILE A 184 -2.00 -6.83 -10.75
C ILE A 184 -2.13 -8.35 -10.77
N VAL A 185 -3.01 -8.90 -9.94
CA VAL A 185 -3.35 -10.33 -9.92
C VAL A 185 -4.65 -10.54 -10.69
N CYS A 186 -4.59 -11.29 -11.77
CA CYS A 186 -5.73 -11.51 -12.67
C CYS A 186 -6.54 -12.78 -12.31
N LYS A 187 -5.92 -13.76 -11.65
CA LYS A 187 -6.55 -15.04 -11.32
C LYS A 187 -6.34 -15.43 -9.86
N LEU A 188 -7.42 -15.88 -9.22
CA LEU A 188 -7.42 -16.41 -7.85
C LEU A 188 -7.63 -17.94 -7.80
N ASP A 189 -7.27 -18.67 -8.85
CA ASP A 189 -7.16 -20.13 -8.75
C ASP A 189 -5.93 -20.52 -7.90
N PRO A 190 -5.89 -21.71 -7.31
CA PRO A 190 -4.81 -22.11 -6.38
C PRO A 190 -3.41 -21.99 -6.97
N ILE A 191 -3.24 -22.32 -8.24
CA ILE A 191 -1.92 -22.31 -8.91
C ILE A 191 -1.46 -20.87 -9.16
N SER A 192 -2.35 -20.02 -9.69
CA SER A 192 -2.07 -18.60 -9.94
C SER A 192 -1.81 -17.85 -8.64
N THR A 193 -2.59 -18.14 -7.59
CA THR A 193 -2.41 -17.58 -6.26
C THR A 193 -1.06 -18.00 -5.66
N ALA A 194 -0.68 -19.27 -5.76
CA ALA A 194 0.61 -19.73 -5.28
C ALA A 194 1.78 -19.06 -6.04
N ARG A 195 1.65 -18.81 -7.33
CA ARG A 195 2.64 -18.08 -8.12
C ARG A 195 2.75 -16.61 -7.70
N ALA A 196 1.62 -15.93 -7.47
CA ALA A 196 1.60 -14.55 -6.99
C ALA A 196 2.19 -14.45 -5.58
N ALA A 197 1.79 -15.33 -4.66
CA ALA A 197 2.34 -15.40 -3.31
C ALA A 197 3.85 -15.67 -3.31
N ARG A 198 4.31 -16.63 -4.13
CA ARG A 198 5.75 -16.87 -4.30
C ARG A 198 6.49 -15.63 -4.78
N ARG A 199 5.93 -14.86 -5.72
CA ARG A 199 6.51 -13.60 -6.21
C ARG A 199 6.69 -12.61 -5.06
N ILE A 200 5.64 -12.40 -4.25
CA ILE A 200 5.65 -11.48 -3.12
C ILE A 200 6.68 -11.90 -2.06
N ILE A 201 6.73 -13.19 -1.72
CA ILE A 201 7.61 -13.73 -0.67
C ILE A 201 9.07 -13.74 -1.12
N THR A 202 9.34 -14.17 -2.34
CA THR A 202 10.73 -14.32 -2.83
C THR A 202 11.32 -13.01 -3.35
N ARG A 203 10.50 -11.93 -3.45
CA ARG A 203 10.91 -10.63 -3.99
C ARG A 203 11.60 -10.76 -5.36
N SER A 204 11.14 -11.72 -6.16
CA SER A 204 11.79 -12.08 -7.42
C SER A 204 11.58 -10.98 -8.46
N ARG A 205 12.63 -10.53 -9.14
CA ARG A 205 12.57 -9.61 -10.28
C ARG A 205 12.28 -10.31 -11.63
N ARG A 206 12.03 -11.62 -11.64
CA ARG A 206 11.72 -12.35 -12.88
C ARG A 206 10.42 -11.84 -13.49
N LYS A 207 10.36 -11.76 -14.82
CA LYS A 207 9.15 -11.38 -15.55
C LYS A 207 7.97 -12.25 -15.14
N ALA A 208 6.80 -11.61 -15.07
CA ALA A 208 5.54 -12.24 -14.71
C ALA A 208 5.19 -13.43 -15.60
N SER A 209 4.53 -14.44 -15.04
CA SER A 209 3.79 -15.40 -15.82
C SER A 209 2.53 -14.71 -16.32
N ALA A 210 2.47 -14.34 -17.59
CA ALA A 210 1.47 -13.45 -18.22
C ALA A 210 -0.01 -13.76 -17.92
N ASN A 211 -0.32 -14.93 -17.37
CA ASN A 211 -1.69 -15.38 -17.10
C ASN A 211 -2.09 -15.35 -15.61
N ALA A 212 -1.15 -15.17 -14.67
CA ALA A 212 -1.45 -15.17 -13.24
C ALA A 212 -1.43 -13.77 -12.64
N TYR A 213 -0.41 -13.01 -12.96
CA TYR A 213 -0.22 -11.63 -12.52
C TYR A 213 0.64 -10.87 -13.53
N THR A 214 0.55 -9.54 -13.47
CA THR A 214 1.44 -8.63 -14.18
C THR A 214 1.98 -7.56 -13.26
N SER A 215 3.04 -6.89 -13.67
CA SER A 215 3.70 -5.84 -12.89
C SER A 215 4.10 -4.70 -13.80
N TRP A 216 3.74 -3.48 -13.41
CA TRP A 216 4.19 -2.25 -14.06
C TRP A 216 5.13 -1.51 -13.11
N HIS A 217 6.20 -1.00 -13.65
CA HIS A 217 7.20 -0.21 -12.92
C HIS A 217 7.17 1.23 -13.41
N ASP A 218 7.42 2.18 -12.53
CA ASP A 218 7.63 3.61 -12.82
C ASP A 218 6.45 4.24 -13.59
N GLN A 219 5.24 4.13 -13.04
CA GLN A 219 4.04 4.71 -13.64
C GLN A 219 3.74 6.08 -13.04
N ASN A 220 3.62 7.11 -13.89
CA ASN A 220 3.22 8.44 -13.47
C ASN A 220 1.70 8.55 -13.23
N THR A 221 0.91 7.85 -14.06
CA THR A 221 -0.54 7.85 -13.97
C THR A 221 -1.14 6.56 -14.53
N PHE A 222 -2.22 6.12 -13.95
CA PHE A 222 -3.05 5.01 -14.41
C PHE A 222 -4.44 5.16 -13.77
N SER A 223 -5.42 4.45 -14.28
CA SER A 223 -6.78 4.43 -13.74
C SER A 223 -7.22 3.02 -13.41
N ILE A 224 -8.08 2.91 -12.41
CA ILE A 224 -8.68 1.67 -11.94
C ILE A 224 -10.19 1.89 -11.89
N ALA A 225 -10.95 1.01 -12.52
CA ALA A 225 -12.40 0.96 -12.45
C ALA A 225 -12.84 -0.41 -11.94
N ALA A 226 -13.91 -0.48 -11.17
CA ALA A 226 -14.43 -1.73 -10.65
C ALA A 226 -15.94 -1.82 -10.77
N ASP A 227 -16.42 -3.02 -11.12
CA ASP A 227 -17.85 -3.34 -11.14
C ASP A 227 -18.05 -4.77 -10.59
N PRO A 228 -18.82 -4.94 -9.51
CA PRO A 228 -19.32 -3.90 -8.59
C PRO A 228 -18.17 -3.19 -7.82
N GLU A 229 -18.52 -2.12 -7.11
CA GLU A 229 -17.58 -1.42 -6.23
C GLU A 229 -16.77 -2.37 -5.35
N VAL A 230 -15.52 -2.04 -5.16
CA VAL A 230 -14.57 -2.82 -4.35
C VAL A 230 -13.93 -1.95 -3.27
N PRO A 231 -13.51 -2.55 -2.16
CA PRO A 231 -12.82 -1.80 -1.12
C PRO A 231 -11.44 -1.30 -1.59
N ILE A 232 -11.09 -0.11 -1.10
CA ILE A 232 -9.77 0.49 -1.23
C ILE A 232 -9.13 0.67 0.15
N GLN A 233 -7.83 0.45 0.23
CA GLN A 233 -6.99 0.81 1.37
C GLN A 233 -5.88 1.76 0.93
N ILE A 234 -5.44 2.64 1.82
CA ILE A 234 -4.31 3.56 1.63
C ILE A 234 -3.44 3.55 2.89
N ASP A 235 -2.16 3.27 2.73
CA ASP A 235 -1.16 3.12 3.82
C ASP A 235 -1.66 2.25 4.99
N GLY A 236 -2.42 1.18 4.67
CA GLY A 236 -2.97 0.23 5.63
C GLY A 236 -4.24 0.69 6.34
N GLU A 237 -4.90 1.75 5.89
CA GLU A 237 -6.21 2.22 6.37
C GLU A 237 -7.30 1.93 5.34
N ALA A 238 -8.38 1.26 5.77
CA ALA A 238 -9.53 0.97 4.90
C ALA A 238 -10.41 2.22 4.73
N LEU A 239 -10.64 2.64 3.48
CA LEU A 239 -11.41 3.85 3.15
C LEU A 239 -12.81 3.57 2.58
N GLY A 240 -13.27 2.34 2.64
CA GLY A 240 -14.57 1.92 2.12
C GLY A 240 -14.48 1.45 0.65
N ASN A 241 -15.63 1.45 -0.03
CA ASN A 241 -15.73 0.99 -1.42
C ASN A 241 -15.66 2.18 -2.41
N VAL A 242 -15.14 1.90 -3.57
CA VAL A 242 -15.01 2.81 -4.72
C VAL A 242 -15.38 2.08 -5.99
#